data_08f1d8f0810a0d3682b1661e4bcf0a1f
#
_entry.id   08f1d8f0810a0d3682b1661e4bcf0a1f
#
_cell.length_a   1.000
_cell.length_b   1.000
_cell.length_c   1.000
_cell.angle_alpha   90.00
_cell.angle_beta   90.00
_cell.angle_gamma   90.00
#
_symmetry.space_group_name_H-M   'P 1'
#
loop_
_entity.id
_entity.type
_entity.pdbx_description
1 polymer ?
#
loop_
_entity_poly.entity_id
_entity_poly.type
_entity_poly.pdbx_seq_one_letter_code
_entity_poly.pdbx_strand_id
1 'polypeptide(L)'
;VRRIIERSRNRWDPRIDVSTGEPSVMLSASETLRLLRSLDDPDPRYAEVPADFRHRTEHKRFKLLAEAIDEEFSCSCKHDDRMQDTAELGRIEIPETVLDSPARIVVSISNFGIMTIVALENPAAWSDAETAESMAASDRTRIEDGLGRLGYIHISEDPLDDPYDGDHDWPSTWR
;
A
#
# COMPACT_ATOMS: atom_id res chain seq x y z
N VAL A 1 -0.24 -14.27 -8.77
CA VAL A 1 -1.29 -13.35 -9.24
C VAL A 1 -2.66 -13.88 -8.87
N ARG A 2 -3.09 -15.08 -9.27
CA ARG A 2 -4.42 -15.63 -8.94
C ARG A 2 -4.68 -15.71 -7.43
N ARG A 3 -3.70 -16.13 -6.62
CA ARG A 3 -3.78 -16.12 -5.15
C ARG A 3 -3.80 -14.70 -4.57
N ILE A 4 -3.14 -13.73 -5.19
CA ILE A 4 -3.12 -12.32 -4.77
C ILE A 4 -4.49 -11.69 -5.01
N ILE A 5 -5.09 -11.91 -6.20
CA ILE A 5 -6.43 -11.43 -6.54
C ILE A 5 -7.50 -12.08 -5.64
N GLU A 6 -7.35 -13.36 -5.32
CA GLU A 6 -8.23 -14.03 -4.35
C GLU A 6 -8.10 -13.45 -2.94
N ARG A 7 -6.89 -13.03 -2.52
CA ARG A 7 -6.68 -12.36 -1.23
C ARG A 7 -7.30 -10.96 -1.19
N SER A 8 -7.20 -10.17 -2.25
CA SER A 8 -7.80 -8.83 -2.31
C SER A 8 -9.33 -8.86 -2.36
N ARG A 9 -9.92 -9.91 -2.96
CA ARG A 9 -11.37 -10.15 -2.99
C ARG A 9 -11.91 -10.89 -1.77
N ASN A 10 -11.09 -11.70 -1.08
CA ASN A 10 -11.50 -12.36 0.13
C ASN A 10 -11.46 -11.34 1.27
N ARG A 11 -12.67 -10.89 1.63
CA ARG A 11 -13.01 -10.14 2.81
C ARG A 11 -12.10 -10.55 3.98
N TRP A 12 -11.29 -9.61 4.47
CA TRP A 12 -10.50 -9.84 5.68
C TRP A 12 -11.44 -10.31 6.81
N ASP A 13 -11.30 -11.56 7.18
CA ASP A 13 -11.89 -12.10 8.39
C ASP A 13 -10.81 -12.00 9.49
N PRO A 14 -11.02 -11.22 10.56
CA PRO A 14 -10.05 -11.11 11.65
C PRO A 14 -9.75 -12.45 12.33
N ARG A 15 -10.50 -13.49 12.00
CA ARG A 15 -10.27 -14.86 12.45
C ARG A 15 -9.42 -15.70 11.49
N ILE A 16 -9.17 -15.19 10.27
CA ILE A 16 -8.24 -15.81 9.35
C ILE A 16 -6.85 -15.35 9.79
N ASP A 17 -6.06 -16.28 10.25
CA ASP A 17 -4.62 -16.06 10.46
C ASP A 17 -3.98 -15.70 9.13
N VAL A 18 -3.81 -14.39 8.89
CA VAL A 18 -3.25 -13.84 7.64
C VAL A 18 -1.73 -13.86 7.70
N SER A 19 -1.14 -14.26 8.84
CA SER A 19 0.30 -14.35 8.99
C SER A 19 0.82 -15.55 8.18
N THR A 20 1.06 -15.33 6.89
CA THR A 20 1.82 -16.31 6.09
C THR A 20 3.30 -16.29 6.47
N GLY A 21 3.75 -15.30 7.25
CA GLY A 21 5.15 -15.13 7.62
C GLY A 21 6.07 -14.88 6.42
N GLU A 22 5.52 -14.74 5.24
CA GLU A 22 6.29 -14.43 4.03
C GLU A 22 6.38 -12.91 3.84
N PRO A 23 7.57 -12.36 3.54
CA PRO A 23 7.76 -10.94 3.24
C PRO A 23 6.83 -10.49 2.09
N SER A 24 6.33 -9.26 2.17
CA SER A 24 5.55 -8.66 1.08
C SER A 24 6.48 -8.06 0.04
N VAL A 25 6.93 -8.87 -0.92
CA VAL A 25 7.74 -8.40 -2.04
C VAL A 25 6.92 -7.51 -2.96
N MET A 26 7.52 -6.40 -3.43
CA MET A 26 6.88 -5.47 -4.35
C MET A 26 6.46 -6.17 -5.66
N LEU A 27 5.20 -5.96 -6.06
CA LEU A 27 4.71 -6.38 -7.36
C LEU A 27 5.41 -5.59 -8.48
N SER A 28 5.69 -6.26 -9.58
CA SER A 28 6.14 -5.58 -10.80
C SER A 28 5.05 -4.64 -11.36
N ALA A 29 5.44 -3.66 -12.18
CA ALA A 29 4.51 -2.75 -12.84
C ALA A 29 3.37 -3.48 -13.58
N SER A 30 3.68 -4.55 -14.31
CA SER A 30 2.67 -5.34 -15.03
C SER A 30 1.73 -6.13 -14.11
N GLU A 31 2.19 -6.54 -12.94
CA GLU A 31 1.36 -7.22 -11.93
C GLU A 31 0.47 -6.22 -11.21
N THR A 32 1.00 -5.03 -10.91
CA THR A 32 0.25 -3.91 -10.34
C THR A 32 -0.90 -3.51 -11.26
N LEU A 33 -0.65 -3.23 -12.55
CA LEU A 33 -1.72 -2.90 -13.51
C LEU A 33 -2.79 -4.00 -13.61
N ARG A 34 -2.40 -5.28 -13.61
CA ARG A 34 -3.38 -6.38 -13.61
C ARG A 34 -4.22 -6.40 -12.33
N LEU A 35 -3.63 -6.07 -11.20
CA LEU A 35 -4.35 -5.97 -9.93
C LEU A 35 -5.33 -4.80 -9.98
N LEU A 36 -4.89 -3.60 -10.36
CA LEU A 36 -5.72 -2.40 -10.47
C LEU A 36 -6.94 -2.65 -11.38
N ARG A 37 -6.72 -3.13 -12.61
CA ARG A 37 -7.82 -3.49 -13.55
C ARG A 37 -8.78 -4.53 -12.98
N SER A 38 -8.32 -5.41 -12.10
CA SER A 38 -9.20 -6.42 -11.49
C SER A 38 -10.05 -5.88 -10.33
N LEU A 39 -9.67 -4.74 -9.78
CA LEU A 39 -10.36 -4.04 -8.70
C LEU A 39 -11.24 -2.90 -9.20
N ASP A 40 -11.03 -2.50 -10.46
CA ASP A 40 -11.84 -1.47 -11.10
C ASP A 40 -13.30 -1.93 -11.20
N ASP A 41 -14.22 -1.10 -10.70
CA ASP A 41 -15.64 -1.40 -10.67
C ASP A 41 -16.34 -0.51 -11.72
N PRO A 42 -17.12 -1.05 -12.65
CA PRO A 42 -17.77 -0.24 -13.69
C PRO A 42 -18.80 0.76 -13.14
N ASP A 43 -19.21 0.64 -11.88
CA ASP A 43 -20.09 1.61 -11.24
C ASP A 43 -19.28 2.82 -10.72
N PRO A 44 -19.48 4.03 -11.28
CA PRO A 44 -18.70 5.23 -10.92
C PRO A 44 -18.82 5.64 -9.44
N ARG A 45 -19.79 5.12 -8.71
CA ARG A 45 -19.90 5.34 -7.26
C ARG A 45 -18.79 4.65 -6.47
N TYR A 46 -18.11 3.67 -7.06
CA TYR A 46 -17.06 2.87 -6.43
C TYR A 46 -15.67 3.14 -7.00
N ALA A 47 -15.52 4.16 -7.81
CA ALA A 47 -14.23 4.53 -8.40
C ALA A 47 -13.20 5.06 -7.37
N GLU A 48 -13.65 5.64 -6.27
CA GLU A 48 -12.78 6.17 -5.21
C GLU A 48 -12.74 5.27 -3.96
N VAL A 49 -13.84 4.56 -3.71
CA VAL A 49 -13.98 3.70 -2.53
C VAL A 49 -14.75 2.44 -2.94
N PRO A 50 -14.21 1.25 -2.72
CA PRO A 50 -14.87 0.02 -3.15
C PRO A 50 -16.23 -0.18 -2.45
N ALA A 51 -17.17 -0.86 -3.13
CA ALA A 51 -18.54 -1.07 -2.67
C ALA A 51 -18.63 -1.74 -1.29
N ASP A 52 -17.66 -2.54 -0.91
CA ASP A 52 -17.60 -3.27 0.35
C ASP A 52 -16.69 -2.62 1.40
N PHE A 53 -16.23 -1.38 1.15
CA PHE A 53 -15.38 -0.64 2.08
C PHE A 53 -16.03 -0.47 3.45
N ARG A 54 -15.30 -0.89 4.48
CA ARG A 54 -15.75 -0.81 5.88
C ARG A 54 -14.80 0.03 6.69
N HIS A 55 -15.05 1.33 6.72
CA HIS A 55 -14.21 2.33 7.38
C HIS A 55 -13.64 1.87 8.73
N ARG A 56 -14.48 1.38 9.66
CA ARG A 56 -14.03 0.93 10.99
C ARG A 56 -13.07 -0.26 10.91
N THR A 57 -13.28 -1.17 9.99
CA THR A 57 -12.43 -2.36 9.81
C THR A 57 -11.09 -1.97 9.21
N GLU A 58 -11.10 -1.14 8.17
CA GLU A 58 -9.89 -0.70 7.48
C GLU A 58 -9.02 0.20 8.37
N HIS A 59 -9.63 1.11 9.13
CA HIS A 59 -8.89 1.91 10.13
C HIS A 59 -8.30 1.06 11.27
N LYS A 60 -9.00 0.02 11.71
CA LYS A 60 -8.41 -0.92 12.69
C LYS A 60 -7.20 -1.63 12.11
N ARG A 61 -7.28 -2.03 10.86
CA ARG A 61 -6.20 -2.69 10.14
C ARG A 61 -4.99 -1.78 9.93
N PHE A 62 -5.25 -0.53 9.53
CA PHE A 62 -4.24 0.53 9.44
C PHE A 62 -3.48 0.69 10.77
N LYS A 63 -4.18 0.74 11.90
CA LYS A 63 -3.55 0.86 13.23
C LYS A 63 -2.66 -0.32 13.56
N LEU A 64 -3.08 -1.54 13.23
CA LEU A 64 -2.25 -2.73 13.41
C LEU A 64 -0.99 -2.68 12.54
N LEU A 65 -1.08 -2.15 11.30
CA LEU A 65 0.09 -1.95 10.46
C LEU A 65 1.03 -0.89 11.03
N ALA A 66 0.48 0.22 11.51
CA ALA A 66 1.26 1.28 12.14
C ALA A 66 2.02 0.75 13.37
N GLU A 67 1.35 -0.02 14.23
CA GLU A 67 1.98 -0.69 15.38
C GLU A 67 3.08 -1.67 14.94
N ALA A 68 2.86 -2.45 13.88
CA ALA A 68 3.85 -3.38 13.35
C ALA A 68 5.09 -2.66 12.79
N ILE A 69 4.91 -1.55 12.09
CA ILE A 69 6.02 -0.73 11.57
C ILE A 69 6.76 -0.05 12.74
N ASP A 70 6.06 0.47 13.73
CA ASP A 70 6.67 1.03 14.94
C ASP A 70 7.57 0.01 15.65
N GLU A 71 7.13 -1.25 15.76
CA GLU A 71 7.91 -2.34 16.33
C GLU A 71 9.15 -2.65 15.51
N GLU A 72 9.02 -2.79 14.17
CA GLU A 72 10.15 -3.10 13.28
C GLU A 72 11.22 -2.02 13.33
N PHE A 73 10.83 -0.75 13.42
CA PHE A 73 11.77 0.38 13.45
C PHE A 73 12.13 0.84 14.88
N SER A 74 11.54 0.22 15.90
CA SER A 74 11.72 0.59 17.31
C SER A 74 11.57 2.10 17.53
N CYS A 75 10.58 2.70 16.87
CA CYS A 75 10.29 4.13 16.93
C CYS A 75 8.77 4.38 17.08
N SER A 76 8.40 5.62 17.29
CA SER A 76 7.02 6.08 17.12
C SER A 76 6.94 6.86 15.81
N CYS A 77 6.49 6.20 14.76
CA CYS A 77 6.32 6.81 13.45
C CYS A 77 5.17 7.82 13.48
N LYS A 78 5.18 8.77 12.54
CA LYS A 78 4.03 9.65 12.37
C LYS A 78 2.95 8.92 11.58
N HIS A 79 1.74 8.84 12.13
CA HIS A 79 0.59 8.22 11.50
C HIS A 79 -0.44 9.29 11.13
N ASP A 80 -0.93 9.25 9.88
CA ASP A 80 -2.04 10.08 9.42
C ASP A 80 -3.14 9.18 8.84
N ASP A 81 -4.24 9.06 9.58
CA ASP A 81 -5.45 8.30 9.20
C ASP A 81 -6.62 9.22 8.82
N ARG A 82 -6.35 10.50 8.56
CA ARG A 82 -7.34 11.53 8.21
C ARG A 82 -7.08 12.14 6.84
N MET A 83 -6.53 11.33 5.94
CA MET A 83 -6.29 11.77 4.58
C MET A 83 -7.62 12.23 3.95
N GLN A 84 -7.57 13.38 3.30
CA GLN A 84 -8.68 13.89 2.49
C GLN A 84 -8.56 13.49 1.02
N ASP A 85 -7.53 12.72 0.72
CA ASP A 85 -7.32 12.18 -0.61
C ASP A 85 -8.25 10.97 -0.82
N THR A 86 -8.91 10.94 -1.95
CA THR A 86 -9.97 10.00 -2.25
C THR A 86 -9.49 8.55 -2.38
N ALA A 87 -8.23 8.34 -2.77
CA ALA A 87 -7.65 7.01 -2.99
C ALA A 87 -6.87 6.46 -1.78
N GLU A 88 -6.53 7.30 -0.78
CA GLU A 88 -5.73 6.88 0.37
C GLU A 88 -6.54 6.73 1.65
N LEU A 89 -6.34 5.60 2.34
CA LEU A 89 -6.84 5.35 3.68
C LEU A 89 -5.99 6.08 4.75
N GLY A 90 -4.68 6.12 4.56
CA GLY A 90 -3.75 6.75 5.48
C GLY A 90 -2.28 6.53 5.14
N ARG A 91 -1.41 7.20 5.90
CA ARG A 91 0.04 7.18 5.74
C ARG A 91 0.77 6.91 7.05
N ILE A 92 1.90 6.22 6.93
CA ILE A 92 2.88 6.03 8.00
C ILE A 92 4.19 6.64 7.53
N GLU A 93 4.72 7.63 8.26
CA GLU A 93 6.00 8.26 7.96
C GLU A 93 7.05 7.75 8.94
N ILE A 94 8.06 7.03 8.44
CA ILE A 94 9.19 6.52 9.20
C ILE A 94 10.30 7.58 9.13
N PRO A 95 10.73 8.15 10.27
CA PRO A 95 11.69 9.26 10.26
C PRO A 95 13.11 8.80 9.88
N GLU A 96 13.83 9.62 9.14
CA GLU A 96 15.21 9.35 8.72
C GLU A 96 16.18 8.98 9.86
N THR A 97 15.87 9.44 11.06
CA THR A 97 16.73 9.21 12.25
C THR A 97 16.84 7.75 12.68
N VAL A 98 15.94 6.87 12.20
CA VAL A 98 15.94 5.44 12.52
C VAL A 98 16.21 4.57 11.29
N LEU A 99 16.53 5.19 10.15
CA LEU A 99 16.76 4.55 8.87
C LEU A 99 18.25 4.48 8.52
N ASP A 100 18.60 3.46 7.75
CA ASP A 100 19.86 3.39 7.01
C ASP A 100 19.74 4.06 5.63
N SER A 101 18.53 4.31 5.18
CA SER A 101 18.19 5.02 3.94
C SER A 101 18.44 6.53 4.06
N PRO A 102 18.71 7.26 2.94
CA PRO A 102 19.11 8.65 2.96
C PRO A 102 17.99 9.65 3.26
N ALA A 103 16.73 9.20 3.25
CA ALA A 103 15.54 10.03 3.44
C ALA A 103 14.48 9.25 4.23
N ARG A 104 13.50 9.97 4.78
CA ARG A 104 12.31 9.35 5.41
C ARG A 104 11.62 8.42 4.43
N ILE A 105 10.99 7.38 4.97
CA ILE A 105 10.16 6.46 4.18
C ILE A 105 8.70 6.70 4.50
N VAL A 106 7.87 6.72 3.47
CA VAL A 106 6.42 6.85 3.57
C VAL A 106 5.77 5.56 3.08
N VAL A 107 4.93 4.98 3.91
CA VAL A 107 4.06 3.84 3.55
C VAL A 107 2.64 4.39 3.42
N SER A 108 2.13 4.43 2.19
CA SER A 108 0.77 4.86 1.87
C SER A 108 -0.13 3.65 1.68
N ILE A 109 -1.33 3.69 2.26
CA ILE A 109 -2.31 2.60 2.24
C ILE A 109 -3.52 3.02 1.42
N SER A 110 -3.92 2.19 0.46
CA SER A 110 -5.06 2.45 -0.40
C SER A 110 -6.41 2.18 0.28
N ASN A 111 -7.46 2.90 -0.12
CA ASN A 111 -8.85 2.56 0.16
C ASN A 111 -9.29 1.23 -0.49
N PHE A 112 -8.62 0.80 -1.54
CA PHE A 112 -8.91 -0.44 -2.27
C PHE A 112 -8.26 -1.66 -1.62
N GLY A 113 -8.46 -1.83 -0.31
CA GLY A 113 -8.06 -3.04 0.41
C GLY A 113 -6.65 -2.98 0.98
N ILE A 114 -5.83 -3.98 0.61
CA ILE A 114 -4.54 -4.26 1.23
C ILE A 114 -3.34 -3.77 0.41
N MET A 115 -3.56 -2.86 -0.53
CA MET A 115 -2.48 -2.31 -1.35
C MET A 115 -1.74 -1.20 -0.61
N THR A 116 -0.43 -1.23 -0.74
CA THR A 116 0.47 -0.21 -0.18
C THR A 116 1.52 0.22 -1.19
N ILE A 117 1.88 1.49 -1.12
CA ILE A 117 3.04 2.07 -1.78
C ILE A 117 4.09 2.35 -0.71
N VAL A 118 5.35 2.12 -1.03
CA VAL A 118 6.50 2.46 -0.18
C VAL A 118 7.41 3.40 -0.95
N ALA A 119 7.47 4.66 -0.54
CA ALA A 119 8.21 5.72 -1.23
C ALA A 119 9.28 6.35 -0.33
N LEU A 120 10.34 6.84 -0.92
CA LEU A 120 11.27 7.77 -0.27
C LEU A 120 10.70 9.19 -0.36
N GLU A 121 10.79 9.95 0.76
CA GLU A 121 10.24 11.30 0.94
C GLU A 121 8.72 11.36 0.85
N ASN A 122 8.16 11.30 -0.36
CA ASN A 122 6.72 11.30 -0.60
C ASN A 122 6.40 10.45 -1.83
N PRO A 123 5.18 9.90 -1.93
CA PRO A 123 4.71 9.28 -3.16
C PRO A 123 4.90 10.21 -4.37
N ALA A 124 5.26 9.65 -5.51
CA ALA A 124 5.60 10.31 -6.77
C ALA A 124 6.84 11.25 -6.73
N ALA A 125 7.60 11.29 -5.63
CA ALA A 125 8.83 12.08 -5.59
C ALA A 125 10.00 11.36 -6.31
N TRP A 126 9.98 10.02 -6.28
CA TRP A 126 11.02 9.15 -6.84
C TRP A 126 10.34 8.02 -7.62
N SER A 127 10.90 7.63 -8.75
CA SER A 127 10.45 6.41 -9.44
C SER A 127 10.74 5.15 -8.62
N ASP A 128 10.08 4.04 -8.95
CA ASP A 128 10.36 2.74 -8.32
C ASP A 128 11.84 2.34 -8.45
N ALA A 129 12.47 2.64 -9.60
CA ALA A 129 13.88 2.35 -9.84
C ALA A 129 14.81 3.17 -8.94
N GLU A 130 14.57 4.47 -8.81
CA GLU A 130 15.34 5.37 -7.94
C GLU A 130 15.15 5.00 -6.47
N THR A 131 13.91 4.70 -6.06
CA THR A 131 13.58 4.21 -4.71
C THR A 131 14.31 2.89 -4.43
N ALA A 132 14.31 1.96 -5.40
CA ALA A 132 14.98 0.68 -5.26
C ALA A 132 16.50 0.78 -5.14
N GLU A 133 17.12 1.73 -5.84
CA GLU A 133 18.56 2.01 -5.78
C GLU A 133 18.97 2.71 -4.49
N SER A 134 18.15 3.63 -4.01
CA SER A 134 18.50 4.52 -2.89
C SER A 134 18.07 3.97 -1.53
N MET A 135 17.03 3.15 -1.46
CA MET A 135 16.55 2.57 -0.21
C MET A 135 17.49 1.47 0.29
N ALA A 136 17.95 1.57 1.53
CA ALA A 136 18.77 0.56 2.16
C ALA A 136 18.05 -0.80 2.22
N ALA A 137 18.78 -1.89 1.95
CA ALA A 137 18.21 -3.24 1.95
C ALA A 137 17.67 -3.66 3.33
N SER A 138 18.31 -3.20 4.42
CA SER A 138 17.84 -3.41 5.79
C SER A 138 16.47 -2.80 6.04
N ASP A 139 16.26 -1.54 5.63
CA ASP A 139 14.99 -0.84 5.80
C ASP A 139 13.90 -1.49 4.95
N ARG A 140 14.23 -1.84 3.71
CA ARG A 140 13.32 -2.56 2.82
C ARG A 140 12.83 -3.86 3.46
N THR A 141 13.75 -4.69 3.97
CA THR A 141 13.40 -5.97 4.61
C THR A 141 12.46 -5.75 5.78
N ARG A 142 12.73 -4.78 6.65
CA ARG A 142 11.88 -4.47 7.82
C ARG A 142 10.47 -4.06 7.41
N ILE A 143 10.33 -3.27 6.34
CA ILE A 143 9.02 -2.88 5.80
C ILE A 143 8.30 -4.08 5.22
N GLU A 144 8.96 -4.86 4.36
CA GLU A 144 8.40 -6.06 3.73
C GLU A 144 7.93 -7.09 4.76
N ASP A 145 8.66 -7.27 5.86
CA ASP A 145 8.27 -8.12 6.98
C ASP A 145 7.04 -7.58 7.70
N GLY A 146 7.01 -6.27 8.00
CA GLY A 146 5.86 -5.62 8.62
C GLY A 146 4.58 -5.72 7.76
N LEU A 147 4.69 -5.46 6.46
CA LEU A 147 3.59 -5.60 5.50
C LEU A 147 3.14 -7.07 5.38
N GLY A 148 4.08 -7.99 5.24
CA GLY A 148 3.82 -9.43 5.07
C GLY A 148 3.10 -10.05 6.25
N ARG A 149 3.44 -9.68 7.49
CA ARG A 149 2.75 -10.15 8.72
C ARG A 149 1.25 -9.86 8.70
N LEU A 150 0.83 -8.78 8.07
CA LEU A 150 -0.57 -8.35 8.02
C LEU A 150 -1.22 -8.60 6.65
N GLY A 151 -0.50 -9.24 5.74
CA GLY A 151 -0.97 -9.60 4.41
C GLY A 151 -1.21 -8.42 3.49
N TYR A 152 -0.51 -7.29 3.71
CA TYR A 152 -0.51 -6.18 2.77
C TYR A 152 0.27 -6.54 1.51
N ILE A 153 -0.11 -5.92 0.39
CA ILE A 153 0.52 -6.10 -0.91
C ILE A 153 1.28 -4.83 -1.23
N HIS A 154 2.60 -4.92 -1.34
CA HIS A 154 3.43 -3.84 -1.83
C HIS A 154 3.30 -3.77 -3.36
N ILE A 155 2.76 -2.67 -3.88
CA ILE A 155 2.58 -2.44 -5.31
C ILE A 155 3.64 -1.47 -5.84
N SER A 156 3.98 -1.61 -7.12
CA SER A 156 4.78 -0.65 -7.87
C SER A 156 4.03 0.67 -7.98
N GLU A 157 4.70 1.81 -7.78
CA GLU A 157 4.10 3.14 -7.85
C GLU A 157 4.04 3.67 -9.28
N ASP A 158 5.09 3.45 -10.09
CA ASP A 158 5.21 4.00 -11.44
C ASP A 158 3.95 3.80 -12.30
N PRO A 159 3.27 2.61 -12.30
CA PRO A 159 2.07 2.41 -13.10
C PRO A 159 0.85 3.22 -12.68
N LEU A 160 0.86 3.84 -11.49
CA LEU A 160 -0.27 4.66 -11.05
C LEU A 160 -0.36 5.97 -11.85
N ASP A 161 0.74 6.40 -12.45
CA ASP A 161 0.81 7.57 -13.33
C ASP A 161 0.55 7.23 -14.80
N ASP A 162 0.41 5.94 -15.15
CA ASP A 162 -0.01 5.52 -16.49
C ASP A 162 -1.43 6.03 -16.79
N PRO A 163 -1.74 6.31 -18.07
CA PRO A 163 -3.09 6.66 -18.47
C PRO A 163 -4.10 5.59 -18.02
N TYR A 164 -5.18 6.05 -17.40
CA TYR A 164 -6.28 5.17 -17.03
C TYR A 164 -6.93 4.58 -18.29
N ASP A 165 -7.07 3.27 -18.31
CA ASP A 165 -7.67 2.51 -19.42
C ASP A 165 -8.87 1.65 -18.97
N GLY A 166 -9.48 2.00 -17.82
CA GLY A 166 -10.67 1.34 -17.29
C GLY A 166 -11.99 1.92 -17.84
N ASP A 167 -13.08 1.63 -17.17
CA ASP A 167 -14.45 1.90 -17.65
C ASP A 167 -14.97 3.32 -17.32
N HIS A 168 -14.19 4.17 -16.62
CA HIS A 168 -14.61 5.52 -16.25
C HIS A 168 -14.00 6.60 -17.13
N ASP A 169 -14.79 7.62 -17.48
CA ASP A 169 -14.35 8.71 -18.35
C ASP A 169 -13.58 9.83 -17.62
N TRP A 170 -13.55 9.83 -16.28
CA TRP A 170 -13.00 10.95 -15.50
C TRP A 170 -11.61 10.76 -14.91
N PRO A 171 -11.13 9.56 -14.54
CA PRO A 171 -9.74 9.41 -14.12
C PRO A 171 -8.81 9.60 -15.31
N SER A 172 -7.76 10.43 -15.16
CA SER A 172 -6.72 10.57 -16.19
C SER A 172 -5.62 9.51 -16.03
N THR A 173 -5.42 9.02 -14.81
CA THR A 173 -4.42 8.02 -14.44
C THR A 173 -5.02 7.02 -13.44
N TRP A 174 -4.26 6.00 -13.07
CA TRP A 174 -4.62 5.01 -12.06
C TRP A 174 -4.42 5.50 -10.61
N ARG A 175 -3.85 6.71 -10.43
CA ARG A 175 -3.63 7.34 -9.12
C ARG A 175 -4.91 7.96 -8.59
#